data_74f011a2181901171165ef1458eceda2
#
_entry.id   74f011a2181901171165ef1458eceda2
#
_cell.length_a   1.000
_cell.length_b   1.000
_cell.length_c   1.000
_cell.angle_alpha   90.00
_cell.angle_beta   90.00
_cell.angle_gamma   90.00
#
_symmetry.space_group_name_H-M   'P 1'
#
loop_
_entity.id
_entity.type
_entity.pdbx_description
1 polymer ?
#
loop_
_entity_poly.entity_id
_entity_poly.type
_entity_poly.pdbx_seq_one_letter_code
_entity_poly.pdbx_strand_id
1 'polypeptide(L)'
;MSNSAKLHLPDGQSIELPVLTGSENEKAIDISNLRAKTGHITLDPGFVNTGPCESAITYLNGEKGILQYRGYPIEELAEHSTFIEVGYLLIHGELPNKGQLEDYIDRICKHSMLHEDMKLFFEGFSKTAHPMVILSSMVSSLSAYYTEASGKASIENLEINSARLIAKISTIAAFSYKKSVGQPFVYPKDDLSYCANFLNMMFSVPAESYEIDPDIVKSLELMLILHADHEQNCSASTVRVVGSSMANVYASVASGILALWGPLHGGANQQAVQMLQQIYEDGSNISKYIELAKNKKNKFRLMGFGHRVYKNFDPRAKIIKNVCNKLLNKLGVNDPLLQIALELENAALEDEYFICLLYTSPSP
;
A
#
# COMPACT_ATOMS: atom_id res chain seq x y z
N MET A 1 -3.41 -38.44 -11.22
CA MET A 1 -2.20 -38.74 -10.41
C MET A 1 -2.20 -37.75 -9.29
N SER A 2 -2.07 -38.19 -8.01
CA SER A 2 -1.97 -37.27 -6.89
C SER A 2 -0.69 -36.45 -7.06
N ASN A 3 -0.80 -35.14 -7.14
CA ASN A 3 0.35 -34.28 -7.26
C ASN A 3 0.97 -34.17 -5.85
N SER A 4 2.03 -34.94 -5.58
CA SER A 4 2.68 -34.99 -4.27
C SER A 4 4.20 -34.84 -4.42
N ALA A 5 4.82 -34.19 -3.44
CA ALA A 5 6.26 -34.13 -3.26
C ALA A 5 6.67 -35.15 -2.18
N LYS A 6 7.78 -35.80 -2.35
CA LYS A 6 8.31 -36.79 -1.37
C LYS A 6 9.53 -36.16 -0.67
N LEU A 7 9.43 -36.04 0.65
CA LEU A 7 10.54 -35.59 1.49
C LEU A 7 11.18 -36.80 2.18
N HIS A 8 12.51 -36.96 2.01
CA HIS A 8 13.30 -37.96 2.70
C HIS A 8 14.05 -37.32 3.85
N LEU A 9 13.97 -37.94 5.02
CA LEU A 9 14.60 -37.46 6.26
C LEU A 9 15.87 -38.27 6.55
N PRO A 10 16.84 -37.70 7.31
CA PRO A 10 18.11 -38.36 7.62
C PRO A 10 17.98 -39.68 8.40
N ASP A 11 16.89 -39.89 9.14
CA ASP A 11 16.57 -41.11 9.88
C ASP A 11 15.99 -42.25 9.01
N GLY A 12 15.90 -42.03 7.69
CA GLY A 12 15.34 -42.98 6.73
C GLY A 12 13.83 -42.89 6.57
N GLN A 13 13.13 -42.05 7.34
CA GLN A 13 11.72 -41.82 7.13
C GLN A 13 11.48 -41.05 5.82
N SER A 14 10.35 -41.27 5.20
CA SER A 14 9.90 -40.49 4.07
C SER A 14 8.41 -40.17 4.20
N ILE A 15 8.06 -38.94 3.83
CA ILE A 15 6.68 -38.44 3.88
C ILE A 15 6.29 -37.89 2.50
N GLU A 16 5.06 -38.17 2.10
CA GLU A 16 4.43 -37.53 0.95
C GLU A 16 3.65 -36.31 1.42
N LEU A 17 3.90 -35.18 0.75
CA LEU A 17 3.28 -33.89 1.03
C LEU A 17 2.48 -33.47 -0.21
N PRO A 18 1.22 -33.04 -0.05
CA PRO A 18 0.41 -32.56 -1.16
C PRO A 18 1.08 -31.38 -1.89
N VAL A 19 0.92 -31.32 -3.20
CA VAL A 19 1.32 -30.17 -4.00
C VAL A 19 0.06 -29.48 -4.49
N LEU A 20 -0.13 -28.25 -4.05
CA LEU A 20 -1.18 -27.34 -4.52
C LEU A 20 -0.68 -26.61 -5.76
N THR A 21 -1.57 -26.41 -6.73
CA THR A 21 -1.25 -25.65 -7.94
C THR A 21 -2.25 -24.49 -8.05
N GLY A 22 -1.74 -23.27 -8.04
CA GLY A 22 -2.54 -22.07 -8.23
C GLY A 22 -3.05 -21.91 -9.66
N SER A 23 -3.97 -20.97 -9.88
CA SER A 23 -4.56 -20.66 -11.20
C SER A 23 -3.51 -20.25 -12.24
N GLU A 24 -2.42 -19.66 -11.81
CA GLU A 24 -1.30 -19.22 -12.64
C GLU A 24 -0.15 -20.24 -12.71
N ASN A 25 -0.44 -21.51 -12.33
CA ASN A 25 0.50 -22.64 -12.30
C ASN A 25 1.63 -22.54 -11.28
N GLU A 26 1.57 -21.66 -10.30
CA GLU A 26 2.47 -21.67 -9.17
C GLU A 26 2.21 -22.89 -8.29
N LYS A 27 3.28 -23.51 -7.79
CA LYS A 27 3.20 -24.75 -7.02
C LYS A 27 3.66 -24.52 -5.61
N ALA A 28 2.83 -24.92 -4.63
CA ALA A 28 3.15 -24.91 -3.22
C ALA A 28 3.12 -26.34 -2.65
N ILE A 29 4.08 -26.66 -1.80
CA ILE A 29 4.09 -27.91 -1.03
C ILE A 29 3.34 -27.64 0.29
N ASP A 30 2.24 -28.35 0.52
CA ASP A 30 1.51 -28.26 1.79
C ASP A 30 2.28 -29.00 2.89
N ILE A 31 2.83 -28.23 3.82
CA ILE A 31 3.61 -28.71 4.97
C ILE A 31 2.79 -28.79 6.28
N SER A 32 1.49 -28.58 6.25
CA SER A 32 0.63 -28.53 7.44
C SER A 32 0.79 -29.76 8.36
N ASN A 33 1.01 -30.92 7.81
CA ASN A 33 1.17 -32.19 8.52
C ASN A 33 2.64 -32.58 8.79
N LEU A 34 3.62 -31.79 8.36
CA LEU A 34 5.03 -32.13 8.46
C LEU A 34 5.45 -32.41 9.92
N ARG A 35 5.16 -31.48 10.83
CA ARG A 35 5.55 -31.61 12.24
C ARG A 35 4.87 -32.79 12.93
N ALA A 36 3.58 -32.95 12.69
CA ALA A 36 2.81 -34.02 13.32
C ALA A 36 3.30 -35.43 12.93
N LYS A 37 3.74 -35.59 11.68
CA LYS A 37 4.19 -36.89 11.15
C LYS A 37 5.67 -37.19 11.38
N THR A 38 6.52 -36.16 11.48
CA THR A 38 7.99 -36.34 11.47
C THR A 38 8.72 -35.66 12.61
N GLY A 39 8.05 -34.79 13.38
CA GLY A 39 8.69 -33.94 14.39
C GLY A 39 9.49 -32.75 13.81
N HIS A 40 9.68 -32.67 12.49
CA HIS A 40 10.45 -31.60 11.86
C HIS A 40 9.59 -30.39 11.55
N ILE A 41 10.25 -29.22 11.45
CA ILE A 41 9.68 -27.95 10.99
C ILE A 41 10.53 -27.41 9.84
N THR A 42 9.99 -26.46 9.08
CA THR A 42 10.75 -25.68 8.09
C THR A 42 11.40 -24.47 8.75
N LEU A 43 12.52 -24.00 8.21
CA LEU A 43 13.19 -22.77 8.62
C LEU A 43 13.31 -21.85 7.40
N ASP A 44 12.55 -20.77 7.41
CA ASP A 44 12.57 -19.73 6.37
C ASP A 44 12.47 -18.34 7.04
N PRO A 45 13.59 -17.77 7.55
CA PRO A 45 13.58 -16.57 8.37
C PRO A 45 12.98 -15.33 7.70
N GLY A 46 12.90 -15.32 6.39
CA GLY A 46 12.39 -14.17 5.63
C GLY A 46 11.08 -14.43 4.92
N PHE A 47 10.46 -15.59 5.14
CA PHE A 47 9.26 -16.04 4.40
C PHE A 47 9.44 -15.97 2.86
N VAL A 48 10.69 -16.13 2.38
CA VAL A 48 11.04 -15.99 0.96
C VAL A 48 10.49 -17.15 0.12
N ASN A 49 10.42 -18.33 0.73
CA ASN A 49 9.97 -19.59 0.10
C ASN A 49 8.72 -20.14 0.77
N THR A 50 7.99 -19.33 1.53
CA THR A 50 6.84 -19.78 2.31
C THR A 50 5.59 -19.03 1.88
N GLY A 51 4.62 -19.74 1.30
CA GLY A 51 3.26 -19.24 1.07
C GLY A 51 2.45 -19.29 2.38
N PRO A 52 2.11 -18.16 3.02
CA PRO A 52 1.40 -18.16 4.31
C PRO A 52 -0.10 -18.42 4.17
N CYS A 53 -0.65 -18.35 2.97
CA CYS A 53 -2.05 -18.62 2.64
C CYS A 53 -2.27 -18.79 1.15
N GLU A 54 -3.44 -19.31 0.80
CA GLU A 54 -4.03 -19.16 -0.53
C GLU A 54 -4.76 -17.81 -0.63
N SER A 55 -4.64 -17.12 -1.76
CA SER A 55 -5.32 -15.86 -2.03
C SER A 55 -5.74 -15.78 -3.48
N ALA A 56 -6.94 -15.30 -3.72
CA ALA A 56 -7.45 -14.99 -5.07
C ALA A 56 -7.52 -13.47 -5.31
N ILE A 57 -6.85 -12.65 -4.49
CA ILE A 57 -6.96 -11.19 -4.56
C ILE A 57 -5.98 -10.62 -5.56
N THR A 58 -4.70 -10.89 -5.39
CA THR A 58 -3.66 -10.30 -6.22
C THR A 58 -2.73 -11.38 -6.75
N TYR A 59 -2.49 -11.33 -8.05
CA TYR A 59 -1.41 -12.08 -8.69
C TYR A 59 -0.28 -11.15 -9.07
N LEU A 60 0.93 -11.56 -8.73
CA LEU A 60 2.14 -10.81 -8.99
C LEU A 60 3.22 -11.74 -9.57
N ASN A 61 3.77 -11.38 -10.73
CA ASN A 61 4.92 -12.05 -11.31
C ASN A 61 6.05 -11.06 -11.55
N GLY A 62 7.01 -11.05 -10.64
CA GLY A 62 8.13 -10.10 -10.67
C GLY A 62 9.11 -10.33 -11.82
N GLU A 63 9.19 -11.54 -12.37
CA GLU A 63 10.05 -11.85 -13.53
C GLU A 63 9.46 -11.30 -14.83
N LYS A 64 8.13 -11.35 -14.96
CA LYS A 64 7.40 -10.87 -16.15
C LYS A 64 6.92 -9.42 -16.01
N GLY A 65 7.00 -8.80 -14.81
CA GLY A 65 6.47 -7.48 -14.56
C GLY A 65 4.93 -7.45 -14.65
N ILE A 66 4.25 -8.47 -14.11
CA ILE A 66 2.79 -8.58 -14.13
C ILE A 66 2.25 -8.29 -12.74
N LEU A 67 1.18 -7.49 -12.68
CA LEU A 67 0.36 -7.26 -11.50
C LEU A 67 -1.11 -7.29 -11.91
N GLN A 68 -1.91 -8.10 -11.22
CA GLN A 68 -3.35 -8.24 -11.47
C GLN A 68 -4.11 -8.22 -10.15
N TYR A 69 -5.25 -7.55 -10.13
CA TYR A 69 -6.23 -7.60 -9.04
C TYR A 69 -7.43 -8.43 -9.49
N ARG A 70 -7.70 -9.55 -8.81
CA ARG A 70 -8.80 -10.46 -9.15
C ARG A 70 -8.80 -10.90 -10.63
N GLY A 71 -7.61 -11.01 -11.25
CA GLY A 71 -7.43 -11.35 -12.65
C GLY A 71 -7.45 -10.19 -13.64
N TYR A 72 -7.78 -8.97 -13.21
CA TYR A 72 -7.72 -7.78 -14.05
C TYR A 72 -6.31 -7.19 -14.05
N PRO A 73 -5.69 -6.93 -15.21
CA PRO A 73 -4.40 -6.25 -15.30
C PRO A 73 -4.46 -4.87 -14.65
N ILE A 74 -3.39 -4.51 -13.93
CA ILE A 74 -3.33 -3.21 -13.23
C ILE A 74 -3.45 -2.02 -14.19
N GLU A 75 -2.96 -2.17 -15.41
CA GLU A 75 -3.02 -1.15 -16.45
C GLU A 75 -4.47 -0.85 -16.85
N GLU A 76 -5.31 -1.88 -17.01
CA GLU A 76 -6.73 -1.73 -17.35
C GLU A 76 -7.52 -1.07 -16.21
N LEU A 77 -7.26 -1.50 -14.97
CA LEU A 77 -7.91 -0.90 -13.80
C LEU A 77 -7.49 0.57 -13.62
N ALA A 78 -6.23 0.89 -13.85
CA ALA A 78 -5.72 2.26 -13.76
C ALA A 78 -6.32 3.20 -14.84
N GLU A 79 -6.64 2.68 -16.01
CA GLU A 79 -7.19 3.46 -17.11
C GLU A 79 -8.72 3.62 -17.03
N HIS A 80 -9.43 2.59 -16.60
CA HIS A 80 -10.88 2.48 -16.77
C HIS A 80 -11.69 2.46 -15.46
N SER A 81 -11.04 2.37 -14.29
CA SER A 81 -11.75 2.26 -13.02
C SER A 81 -11.48 3.46 -12.10
N THR A 82 -12.37 3.65 -11.13
CA THR A 82 -12.16 4.52 -9.97
C THR A 82 -11.58 3.73 -8.80
N PHE A 83 -11.00 4.42 -7.82
CA PHE A 83 -10.49 3.78 -6.60
C PHE A 83 -11.59 3.00 -5.85
N ILE A 84 -12.80 3.53 -5.82
CA ILE A 84 -13.93 2.88 -5.13
C ILE A 84 -14.37 1.60 -5.86
N GLU A 85 -14.37 1.57 -7.19
CA GLU A 85 -14.63 0.36 -7.98
C GLU A 85 -13.55 -0.71 -7.72
N VAL A 86 -12.28 -0.31 -7.68
CA VAL A 86 -11.18 -1.23 -7.35
C VAL A 86 -11.27 -1.71 -5.91
N GLY A 87 -11.61 -0.85 -4.96
CA GLY A 87 -11.88 -1.24 -3.58
C GLY A 87 -12.99 -2.28 -3.47
N TYR A 88 -14.09 -2.08 -4.22
CA TYR A 88 -15.17 -3.05 -4.31
C TYR A 88 -14.69 -4.38 -4.91
N LEU A 89 -13.97 -4.33 -6.04
CA LEU A 89 -13.38 -5.51 -6.68
C LEU A 89 -12.53 -6.35 -5.73
N LEU A 90 -11.64 -5.70 -4.99
CA LEU A 90 -10.74 -6.40 -4.07
C LEU A 90 -11.50 -7.11 -2.94
N ILE A 91 -12.55 -6.48 -2.40
CA ILE A 91 -13.34 -6.99 -1.28
C ILE A 91 -14.34 -8.07 -1.75
N HIS A 92 -15.06 -7.82 -2.84
CA HIS A 92 -16.17 -8.67 -3.28
C HIS A 92 -15.79 -9.68 -4.38
N GLY A 93 -14.64 -9.50 -5.04
CA GLY A 93 -14.10 -10.44 -6.03
C GLY A 93 -14.48 -10.15 -7.49
N GLU A 94 -15.44 -9.27 -7.73
CA GLU A 94 -15.93 -8.87 -9.06
C GLU A 94 -16.11 -7.36 -9.13
N LEU A 95 -16.01 -6.78 -10.32
CA LEU A 95 -16.34 -5.36 -10.52
C LEU A 95 -17.83 -5.13 -10.28
N PRO A 96 -18.20 -4.00 -9.64
CA PRO A 96 -19.59 -3.72 -9.34
C PRO A 96 -20.38 -3.40 -10.63
N ASN A 97 -21.63 -3.85 -10.69
CA ASN A 97 -22.57 -3.25 -11.63
C ASN A 97 -22.97 -1.85 -11.14
N LYS A 98 -23.68 -1.10 -11.99
CA LYS A 98 -24.04 0.30 -11.69
C LYS A 98 -24.76 0.47 -10.35
N GLY A 99 -25.75 -0.38 -10.04
CA GLY A 99 -26.50 -0.29 -8.78
C GLY A 99 -25.64 -0.62 -7.57
N GLN A 100 -24.80 -1.64 -7.66
CA GLN A 100 -23.86 -2.01 -6.62
C GLN A 100 -22.84 -0.90 -6.34
N LEU A 101 -22.37 -0.24 -7.39
CA LEU A 101 -21.44 0.88 -7.26
C LEU A 101 -22.10 2.08 -6.57
N GLU A 102 -23.31 2.44 -6.99
CA GLU A 102 -24.09 3.53 -6.38
C GLU A 102 -24.33 3.28 -4.88
N ASP A 103 -24.76 2.06 -4.52
CA ASP A 103 -24.97 1.66 -3.13
C ASP A 103 -23.68 1.68 -2.31
N TYR A 104 -22.57 1.28 -2.91
CA TYR A 104 -21.27 1.24 -2.21
C TYR A 104 -20.70 2.65 -2.00
N ILE A 105 -20.83 3.55 -2.99
CA ILE A 105 -20.47 4.96 -2.88
C ILE A 105 -21.31 5.63 -1.79
N ASP A 106 -22.64 5.45 -1.80
CA ASP A 106 -23.53 6.01 -0.79
C ASP A 106 -23.16 5.53 0.63
N ARG A 107 -22.85 4.24 0.76
CA ARG A 107 -22.37 3.67 2.04
C ARG A 107 -21.07 4.32 2.53
N ILE A 108 -20.10 4.54 1.65
CA ILE A 108 -18.82 5.20 2.00
C ILE A 108 -19.07 6.65 2.38
N CYS A 109 -19.86 7.40 1.59
CA CYS A 109 -20.18 8.80 1.88
C CYS A 109 -20.83 8.95 3.27
N LYS A 110 -21.84 8.13 3.58
CA LYS A 110 -22.55 8.14 4.88
C LYS A 110 -21.66 7.82 6.08
N HIS A 111 -20.52 7.21 5.86
CA HIS A 111 -19.58 6.86 6.92
C HIS A 111 -18.31 7.70 6.97
N SER A 112 -18.21 8.76 6.15
CA SER A 112 -17.03 9.63 6.06
C SER A 112 -16.79 10.50 7.30
N MET A 113 -17.85 10.90 8.00
CA MET A 113 -17.75 11.70 9.24
C MET A 113 -17.12 10.92 10.39
N LEU A 114 -16.24 11.59 11.14
CA LEU A 114 -15.76 11.11 12.44
C LEU A 114 -16.72 11.52 13.56
N HIS A 115 -16.74 10.76 14.65
CA HIS A 115 -17.39 11.21 15.86
C HIS A 115 -16.72 12.50 16.38
N GLU A 116 -17.49 13.49 16.81
CA GLU A 116 -16.96 14.79 17.22
C GLU A 116 -15.91 14.69 18.33
N ASP A 117 -16.11 13.79 19.31
CA ASP A 117 -15.16 13.59 20.40
C ASP A 117 -13.78 13.08 19.91
N MET A 118 -13.71 12.49 18.73
CA MET A 118 -12.44 12.09 18.15
C MET A 118 -11.51 13.27 17.82
N LYS A 119 -12.04 14.46 17.73
CA LYS A 119 -11.22 15.69 17.55
C LYS A 119 -10.30 15.93 18.75
N LEU A 120 -10.72 15.56 19.96
CA LEU A 120 -9.91 15.69 21.17
C LEU A 120 -8.62 14.85 21.10
N PHE A 121 -8.67 13.71 20.40
CA PHE A 121 -7.46 12.92 20.19
C PHE A 121 -6.45 13.65 19.32
N PHE A 122 -6.90 14.39 18.28
CA PHE A 122 -6.01 15.20 17.46
C PHE A 122 -5.36 16.34 18.25
N GLU A 123 -6.06 16.91 19.24
CA GLU A 123 -5.51 17.97 20.10
C GLU A 123 -4.33 17.47 20.94
N GLY A 124 -4.33 16.19 21.33
CA GLY A 124 -3.25 15.57 22.10
C GLY A 124 -1.97 15.34 21.31
N PHE A 125 -1.99 15.37 19.98
CA PHE A 125 -0.79 15.19 19.17
C PHE A 125 -0.03 16.50 18.98
N SER A 126 1.31 16.40 19.01
CA SER A 126 2.18 17.51 18.58
C SER A 126 1.93 17.87 17.12
N LYS A 127 2.11 19.16 16.77
CA LYS A 127 2.09 19.61 15.36
C LYS A 127 3.14 18.90 14.48
N THR A 128 4.23 18.47 15.10
CA THR A 128 5.34 17.74 14.42
C THR A 128 5.20 16.24 14.50
N ALA A 129 4.08 15.71 15.01
CA ALA A 129 3.86 14.28 15.08
C ALA A 129 3.82 13.68 13.67
N HIS A 130 4.48 12.54 13.51
CA HIS A 130 4.50 11.84 12.23
C HIS A 130 3.07 11.41 11.83
N PRO A 131 2.62 11.66 10.59
CA PRO A 131 1.23 11.40 10.19
C PRO A 131 0.84 9.92 10.33
N MET A 132 1.77 8.99 10.16
CA MET A 132 1.50 7.56 10.35
C MET A 132 1.21 7.20 11.82
N VAL A 133 1.79 7.90 12.79
CA VAL A 133 1.47 7.73 14.22
C VAL A 133 0.05 8.17 14.48
N ILE A 134 -0.33 9.35 13.97
CA ILE A 134 -1.69 9.87 14.11
C ILE A 134 -2.67 8.89 13.46
N LEU A 135 -2.41 8.49 12.22
CA LEU A 135 -3.30 7.61 11.45
C LEU A 135 -3.53 6.27 12.16
N SER A 136 -2.48 5.59 12.60
CA SER A 136 -2.60 4.30 13.30
C SER A 136 -3.34 4.42 14.64
N SER A 137 -3.06 5.47 15.40
CA SER A 137 -3.72 5.73 16.69
C SER A 137 -5.21 6.04 16.50
N MET A 138 -5.54 6.87 15.52
CA MET A 138 -6.93 7.26 15.22
C MET A 138 -7.72 6.09 14.67
N VAL A 139 -7.14 5.26 13.78
CA VAL A 139 -7.80 4.05 13.29
C VAL A 139 -8.03 3.05 14.42
N SER A 140 -7.06 2.84 15.30
CA SER A 140 -7.24 1.98 16.48
C SER A 140 -8.34 2.49 17.40
N SER A 141 -8.44 3.80 17.62
CA SER A 141 -9.44 4.42 18.49
C SER A 141 -10.87 4.29 17.96
N LEU A 142 -11.08 4.03 16.66
CA LEU A 142 -12.40 3.71 16.11
C LEU A 142 -13.05 2.51 16.80
N SER A 143 -12.25 1.59 17.34
CA SER A 143 -12.76 0.44 18.14
C SER A 143 -13.63 0.86 19.32
N ALA A 144 -13.39 2.02 19.90
CA ALA A 144 -14.18 2.55 21.03
C ALA A 144 -15.55 3.09 20.60
N TYR A 145 -15.69 3.46 19.33
CA TYR A 145 -16.94 4.02 18.78
C TYR A 145 -17.78 2.99 18.03
N TYR A 146 -17.17 1.86 17.62
CA TYR A 146 -17.81 0.78 16.87
C TYR A 146 -17.59 -0.55 17.61
N THR A 147 -18.20 -0.64 18.81
CA THR A 147 -18.02 -1.80 19.71
C THR A 147 -18.57 -3.11 19.15
N GLU A 148 -19.53 -3.04 18.22
CA GLU A 148 -20.05 -4.20 17.49
C GLU A 148 -18.98 -4.90 16.63
N ALA A 149 -17.92 -4.19 16.25
CA ALA A 149 -16.79 -4.79 15.55
C ALA A 149 -16.01 -5.82 16.39
N SER A 150 -16.21 -5.82 17.71
CA SER A 150 -15.60 -6.77 18.65
C SER A 150 -16.47 -8.03 18.88
N GLY A 151 -17.62 -8.14 18.23
CA GLY A 151 -18.51 -9.30 18.28
C GLY A 151 -18.04 -10.46 17.40
N LYS A 152 -18.88 -11.51 17.28
CA LYS A 152 -18.62 -12.61 16.33
C LYS A 152 -18.43 -12.03 14.94
N ALA A 153 -17.32 -12.38 14.30
CA ALA A 153 -17.04 -12.01 12.92
C ALA A 153 -18.15 -12.60 12.03
N SER A 154 -19.02 -11.74 11.52
CA SER A 154 -19.94 -12.04 10.43
C SER A 154 -19.47 -11.34 9.18
N ILE A 155 -19.80 -11.88 8.00
CA ILE A 155 -19.48 -11.24 6.72
C ILE A 155 -20.07 -9.83 6.69
N GLU A 156 -21.31 -9.65 7.13
CA GLU A 156 -21.99 -8.35 7.19
C GLU A 156 -21.24 -7.33 8.08
N ASN A 157 -20.75 -7.76 9.24
CA ASN A 157 -19.94 -6.91 10.12
C ASN A 157 -18.59 -6.52 9.46
N LEU A 158 -17.98 -7.43 8.72
CA LEU A 158 -16.73 -7.12 7.98
C LEU A 158 -16.98 -6.13 6.86
N GLU A 159 -18.04 -6.29 6.09
CA GLU A 159 -18.40 -5.38 5.00
C GLU A 159 -18.64 -3.95 5.49
N ILE A 160 -19.48 -3.78 6.52
CA ILE A 160 -19.77 -2.43 7.03
C ILE A 160 -18.54 -1.78 7.66
N ASN A 161 -17.72 -2.53 8.38
CA ASN A 161 -16.51 -1.99 9.01
C ASN A 161 -15.40 -1.72 7.99
N SER A 162 -15.32 -2.47 6.91
CA SER A 162 -14.43 -2.18 5.78
C SER A 162 -14.83 -0.87 5.09
N ALA A 163 -16.11 -0.68 4.82
CA ALA A 163 -16.61 0.59 4.26
C ALA A 163 -16.35 1.77 5.21
N ARG A 164 -16.55 1.60 6.52
CA ARG A 164 -16.22 2.61 7.53
C ARG A 164 -14.74 2.97 7.56
N LEU A 165 -13.85 1.97 7.43
CA LEU A 165 -12.42 2.19 7.38
C LEU A 165 -12.02 2.99 6.15
N ILE A 166 -12.47 2.57 4.96
CA ILE A 166 -12.20 3.28 3.70
C ILE A 166 -12.70 4.73 3.80
N ALA A 167 -13.91 4.93 4.29
CA ALA A 167 -14.51 6.25 4.42
C ALA A 167 -13.75 7.17 5.39
N LYS A 168 -13.42 6.65 6.58
CA LYS A 168 -12.85 7.46 7.67
C LYS A 168 -11.36 7.70 7.55
N ILE A 169 -10.63 6.84 6.87
CA ILE A 169 -9.17 6.99 6.72
C ILE A 169 -8.82 8.26 5.96
N SER A 170 -9.62 8.65 4.95
CA SER A 170 -9.44 9.90 4.22
C SER A 170 -9.66 11.12 5.12
N THR A 171 -10.68 11.09 5.96
CA THR A 171 -10.97 12.18 6.91
C THR A 171 -9.90 12.28 7.99
N ILE A 172 -9.45 11.14 8.55
CA ILE A 172 -8.36 11.10 9.53
C ILE A 172 -7.07 11.66 8.94
N ALA A 173 -6.71 11.27 7.71
CA ALA A 173 -5.51 11.75 7.04
C ALA A 173 -5.59 13.26 6.76
N ALA A 174 -6.73 13.76 6.27
CA ALA A 174 -6.95 15.18 6.03
C ALA A 174 -6.88 16.00 7.34
N PHE A 175 -7.49 15.52 8.41
CA PHE A 175 -7.43 16.17 9.73
C PHE A 175 -6.01 16.16 10.30
N SER A 176 -5.25 15.07 10.09
CA SER A 176 -3.84 15.02 10.48
C SER A 176 -3.02 16.11 9.78
N TYR A 177 -3.24 16.31 8.48
CA TYR A 177 -2.62 17.40 7.74
C TYR A 177 -3.04 18.77 8.26
N LYS A 178 -4.33 19.03 8.44
CA LYS A 178 -4.85 20.29 8.99
C LYS A 178 -4.27 20.62 10.36
N LYS A 179 -4.12 19.61 11.22
CA LYS A 179 -3.46 19.75 12.53
C LYS A 179 -2.00 20.17 12.39
N SER A 180 -1.25 19.58 11.46
CA SER A 180 0.17 19.87 11.27
C SER A 180 0.42 21.31 10.81
N VAL A 181 -0.45 21.85 9.95
CA VAL A 181 -0.35 23.23 9.44
C VAL A 181 -1.09 24.24 10.31
N GLY A 182 -1.79 23.80 11.36
CA GLY A 182 -2.52 24.68 12.30
C GLY A 182 -3.77 25.32 11.70
N GLN A 183 -4.41 24.66 10.75
CA GLN A 183 -5.66 25.11 10.12
C GLN A 183 -6.87 24.38 10.71
N PRO A 184 -8.08 24.96 10.60
CA PRO A 184 -9.31 24.31 11.05
C PRO A 184 -9.61 23.07 10.23
N PHE A 185 -10.25 22.08 10.86
CA PHE A 185 -10.73 20.89 10.19
C PHE A 185 -11.84 21.24 9.21
N VAL A 186 -11.79 20.65 8.02
CA VAL A 186 -12.82 20.75 6.99
C VAL A 186 -13.54 19.41 6.91
N TYR A 187 -14.86 19.43 7.08
CA TYR A 187 -15.68 18.23 7.07
C TYR A 187 -15.87 17.67 5.65
N PRO A 188 -16.06 16.36 5.54
CA PRO A 188 -16.41 15.75 4.26
C PRO A 188 -17.76 16.26 3.74
N LYS A 189 -17.93 16.22 2.42
CA LYS A 189 -19.15 16.58 1.69
C LYS A 189 -19.65 15.38 0.92
N ASP A 190 -20.95 15.12 0.95
CA ASP A 190 -21.56 13.96 0.31
C ASP A 190 -21.71 14.11 -1.21
N ASP A 191 -21.59 15.32 -1.74
CA ASP A 191 -21.70 15.64 -3.17
C ASP A 191 -20.37 15.52 -3.94
N LEU A 192 -19.27 15.20 -3.26
CA LEU A 192 -17.96 15.04 -3.84
C LEU A 192 -17.57 13.57 -3.97
N SER A 193 -16.84 13.24 -5.05
CA SER A 193 -16.20 11.92 -5.16
C SER A 193 -15.16 11.72 -4.06
N TYR A 194 -14.79 10.47 -3.78
CA TYR A 194 -13.86 10.12 -2.70
C TYR A 194 -12.57 10.93 -2.71
N CYS A 195 -11.89 10.99 -3.87
CA CYS A 195 -10.64 11.74 -4.00
C CYS A 195 -10.85 13.25 -4.01
N ALA A 196 -11.93 13.75 -4.64
CA ALA A 196 -12.27 15.17 -4.61
C ALA A 196 -12.57 15.63 -3.17
N ASN A 197 -13.27 14.81 -2.41
CA ASN A 197 -13.58 15.08 -1.01
C ASN A 197 -12.32 15.12 -0.13
N PHE A 198 -11.41 14.19 -0.34
CA PHE A 198 -10.13 14.19 0.36
C PHE A 198 -9.32 15.47 0.08
N LEU A 199 -9.21 15.89 -1.18
CA LEU A 199 -8.53 17.13 -1.57
C LEU A 199 -9.23 18.36 -0.96
N ASN A 200 -10.56 18.39 -0.98
CA ASN A 200 -11.34 19.44 -0.35
C ASN A 200 -11.05 19.53 1.15
N MET A 201 -11.07 18.41 1.86
CA MET A 201 -10.76 18.39 3.29
C MET A 201 -9.33 18.82 3.61
N MET A 202 -8.36 18.44 2.76
CA MET A 202 -6.96 18.81 2.97
C MET A 202 -6.68 20.28 2.69
N PHE A 203 -7.20 20.84 1.61
CA PHE A 203 -6.71 22.11 1.07
C PHE A 203 -7.69 23.27 1.20
N SER A 204 -8.99 23.03 1.35
CA SER A 204 -9.94 24.14 1.61
C SER A 204 -9.62 24.88 2.91
N VAL A 205 -9.81 26.19 2.88
CA VAL A 205 -9.73 27.06 4.05
C VAL A 205 -10.99 27.93 4.13
N PRO A 206 -11.43 28.37 5.33
CA PRO A 206 -12.66 29.17 5.45
C PRO A 206 -12.59 30.52 4.76
N ALA A 207 -11.39 31.04 4.50
CA ALA A 207 -11.18 32.40 3.99
C ALA A 207 -11.38 32.53 2.48
N GLU A 208 -11.27 31.42 1.73
CA GLU A 208 -11.34 31.44 0.27
C GLU A 208 -11.98 30.15 -0.28
N SER A 209 -12.53 30.23 -1.50
CA SER A 209 -13.04 29.06 -2.19
C SER A 209 -11.88 28.21 -2.73
N TYR A 210 -11.95 26.90 -2.51
CA TYR A 210 -11.02 25.94 -3.10
C TYR A 210 -11.64 25.32 -4.34
N GLU A 211 -11.00 25.53 -5.49
CA GLU A 211 -11.39 24.89 -6.74
C GLU A 211 -10.67 23.55 -6.87
N ILE A 212 -11.46 22.47 -6.97
CA ILE A 212 -10.94 21.13 -7.10
C ILE A 212 -10.59 20.87 -8.57
N ASP A 213 -9.30 20.73 -8.86
CA ASP A 213 -8.83 20.42 -10.21
C ASP A 213 -9.09 18.94 -10.56
N PRO A 214 -9.85 18.63 -11.63
CA PRO A 214 -10.20 17.26 -12.01
C PRO A 214 -8.98 16.42 -12.40
N ASP A 215 -7.90 17.00 -12.91
CA ASP A 215 -6.69 16.25 -13.23
C ASP A 215 -5.93 15.84 -11.98
N ILE A 216 -5.97 16.68 -10.94
CA ILE A 216 -5.41 16.31 -9.62
C ILE A 216 -6.25 15.20 -8.99
N VAL A 217 -7.58 15.27 -9.08
CA VAL A 217 -8.48 14.20 -8.61
C VAL A 217 -8.15 12.89 -9.32
N LYS A 218 -8.06 12.90 -10.65
CA LYS A 218 -7.74 11.70 -11.45
C LYS A 218 -6.36 11.15 -11.13
N SER A 219 -5.39 12.02 -10.88
CA SER A 219 -4.04 11.59 -10.50
C SER A 219 -4.02 10.91 -9.13
N LEU A 220 -4.77 11.44 -8.17
CA LEU A 220 -4.92 10.83 -6.85
C LEU A 220 -5.68 9.49 -6.91
N GLU A 221 -6.76 9.40 -7.68
CA GLU A 221 -7.47 8.15 -7.96
C GLU A 221 -6.49 7.07 -8.43
N LEU A 222 -5.71 7.40 -9.44
CA LEU A 222 -4.73 6.49 -10.02
C LEU A 222 -3.66 6.07 -8.99
N MET A 223 -3.14 6.99 -8.21
CA MET A 223 -2.19 6.68 -7.14
C MET A 223 -2.78 5.70 -6.13
N LEU A 224 -4.04 5.89 -5.73
CA LEU A 224 -4.71 5.00 -4.79
C LEU A 224 -4.98 3.60 -5.41
N ILE A 225 -5.37 3.53 -6.69
CA ILE A 225 -5.56 2.25 -7.40
C ILE A 225 -4.25 1.46 -7.43
N LEU A 226 -3.15 2.09 -7.83
CA LEU A 226 -1.84 1.44 -7.96
C LEU A 226 -1.25 0.98 -6.62
N HIS A 227 -1.76 1.52 -5.50
CA HIS A 227 -1.33 1.18 -4.15
C HIS A 227 -2.39 0.41 -3.33
N ALA A 228 -3.50 0.00 -3.97
CA ALA A 228 -4.61 -0.61 -3.26
C ALA A 228 -4.27 -1.98 -2.67
N ASP A 229 -3.47 -2.79 -3.38
CA ASP A 229 -2.97 -4.07 -2.90
C ASP A 229 -1.64 -4.46 -3.55
N HIS A 230 -0.84 -5.26 -2.86
CA HIS A 230 0.40 -5.82 -3.41
C HIS A 230 0.71 -7.18 -2.75
N GLU A 231 -0.25 -8.11 -2.88
CA GLU A 231 -0.17 -9.47 -2.37
C GLU A 231 0.08 -9.54 -0.85
N GLN A 232 0.82 -10.53 -0.36
CA GLN A 232 1.14 -10.75 1.05
C GLN A 232 2.33 -9.88 1.51
N ASN A 233 2.24 -8.57 1.27
CA ASN A 233 3.21 -7.60 1.79
C ASN A 233 3.22 -7.57 3.33
N CYS A 234 4.16 -6.83 3.91
CA CYS A 234 4.32 -6.74 5.36
C CYS A 234 3.04 -6.27 6.08
N SER A 235 2.31 -5.31 5.53
CA SER A 235 1.04 -4.83 6.12
C SER A 235 -0.04 -5.90 6.08
N ALA A 236 -0.28 -6.53 4.92
CA ALA A 236 -1.28 -7.59 4.77
C ALA A 236 -0.98 -8.78 5.70
N SER A 237 0.28 -9.21 5.77
CA SER A 237 0.73 -10.27 6.67
C SER A 237 0.53 -9.91 8.14
N THR A 238 0.83 -8.67 8.54
CA THR A 238 0.65 -8.17 9.92
C THR A 238 -0.83 -8.13 10.28
N VAL A 239 -1.70 -7.60 9.42
CA VAL A 239 -3.16 -7.58 9.63
C VAL A 239 -3.70 -9.00 9.84
N ARG A 240 -3.24 -9.96 9.03
CA ARG A 240 -3.65 -11.37 9.15
C ARG A 240 -3.17 -12.00 10.46
N VAL A 241 -1.92 -11.75 10.87
CA VAL A 241 -1.37 -12.27 12.12
C VAL A 241 -2.15 -11.71 13.31
N VAL A 242 -2.39 -10.40 13.36
CA VAL A 242 -3.18 -9.77 14.44
C VAL A 242 -4.64 -10.25 14.39
N GLY A 243 -5.24 -10.30 13.21
CA GLY A 243 -6.62 -10.78 13.03
C GLY A 243 -6.81 -12.25 13.43
N SER A 244 -5.77 -13.10 13.32
CA SER A 244 -5.82 -14.50 13.74
C SER A 244 -6.07 -14.68 15.23
N SER A 245 -5.80 -13.65 16.05
CA SER A 245 -6.13 -13.61 17.48
C SER A 245 -7.59 -13.21 17.75
N MET A 246 -8.42 -13.05 16.73
CA MET A 246 -9.80 -12.52 16.81
C MET A 246 -9.84 -11.06 17.27
N ALA A 247 -8.75 -10.31 17.13
CA ALA A 247 -8.77 -8.86 17.30
C ALA A 247 -9.75 -8.22 16.31
N ASN A 248 -10.40 -7.12 16.71
CA ASN A 248 -11.34 -6.43 15.82
C ASN A 248 -10.63 -5.85 14.61
N VAL A 249 -11.38 -5.56 13.56
CA VAL A 249 -10.84 -5.10 12.26
C VAL A 249 -10.07 -3.79 12.36
N TYR A 250 -10.49 -2.86 13.23
CA TYR A 250 -9.80 -1.57 13.41
C TYR A 250 -8.42 -1.75 14.04
N ALA A 251 -8.31 -2.58 15.08
CA ALA A 251 -7.02 -2.91 15.70
C ALA A 251 -6.10 -3.65 14.71
N SER A 252 -6.66 -4.59 13.95
CA SER A 252 -5.92 -5.35 12.95
C SER A 252 -5.38 -4.44 11.85
N VAL A 253 -6.20 -3.54 11.30
CA VAL A 253 -5.78 -2.58 10.25
C VAL A 253 -4.79 -1.56 10.82
N ALA A 254 -4.98 -1.07 12.05
CA ALA A 254 -4.01 -0.18 12.70
C ALA A 254 -2.61 -0.81 12.79
N SER A 255 -2.52 -2.11 13.03
CA SER A 255 -1.24 -2.84 13.03
C SER A 255 -0.59 -2.88 11.64
N GLY A 256 -1.39 -3.01 10.58
CA GLY A 256 -0.92 -2.90 9.19
C GLY A 256 -0.38 -1.51 8.85
N ILE A 257 -1.03 -0.45 9.35
CA ILE A 257 -0.56 0.94 9.20
C ILE A 257 0.80 1.13 9.90
N LEU A 258 0.99 0.55 11.08
CA LEU A 258 2.28 0.57 11.77
C LEU A 258 3.37 -0.18 10.99
N ALA A 259 3.04 -1.32 10.39
CA ALA A 259 3.96 -2.04 9.53
C ALA A 259 4.31 -1.22 8.28
N LEU A 260 3.32 -0.52 7.67
CA LEU A 260 3.53 0.33 6.51
C LEU A 260 4.52 1.47 6.77
N TRP A 261 4.58 1.98 7.99
CA TRP A 261 5.51 3.05 8.37
C TRP A 261 6.99 2.63 8.36
N GLY A 262 7.27 1.34 8.38
CA GLY A 262 8.65 0.83 8.39
C GLY A 262 9.47 1.29 7.17
N PRO A 263 10.77 1.62 7.35
CA PRO A 263 11.63 2.14 6.27
C PRO A 263 11.92 1.13 5.16
N LEU A 264 11.63 -0.14 5.38
CA LEU A 264 11.74 -1.21 4.38
C LEU A 264 10.38 -1.59 3.76
N HIS A 265 9.36 -0.78 4.00
CA HIS A 265 8.02 -0.90 3.43
C HIS A 265 7.57 0.48 2.90
N GLY A 266 6.40 0.99 3.24
CA GLY A 266 5.94 2.31 2.77
C GLY A 266 6.82 3.48 3.19
N GLY A 267 7.54 3.38 4.31
CA GLY A 267 8.55 4.36 4.72
C GLY A 267 9.73 4.50 3.75
N ALA A 268 9.89 3.60 2.78
CA ALA A 268 10.91 3.71 1.73
C ALA A 268 10.74 4.98 0.86
N ASN A 269 9.49 5.41 0.61
CA ASN A 269 9.21 6.64 -0.12
C ASN A 269 9.72 7.88 0.62
N GLN A 270 9.52 7.93 1.93
CA GLN A 270 10.07 9.00 2.78
C GLN A 270 11.60 9.02 2.73
N GLN A 271 12.23 7.85 2.81
CA GLN A 271 13.69 7.72 2.71
C GLN A 271 14.20 8.18 1.34
N ALA A 272 13.48 7.91 0.25
CA ALA A 272 13.85 8.38 -1.09
C ALA A 272 13.81 9.91 -1.16
N VAL A 273 12.75 10.56 -0.66
CA VAL A 273 12.66 12.02 -0.62
C VAL A 273 13.77 12.62 0.25
N GLN A 274 14.06 12.06 1.42
CA GLN A 274 15.15 12.51 2.28
C GLN A 274 16.52 12.37 1.60
N MET A 275 16.75 11.29 0.86
CA MET A 275 17.97 11.11 0.08
C MET A 275 18.09 12.16 -1.03
N LEU A 276 17.01 12.44 -1.77
CA LEU A 276 17.01 13.49 -2.80
C LEU A 276 17.30 14.87 -2.19
N GLN A 277 16.72 15.17 -1.04
CA GLN A 277 17.00 16.40 -0.30
C GLN A 277 18.47 16.48 0.11
N GLN A 278 19.06 15.40 0.61
CA GLN A 278 20.49 15.35 0.96
C GLN A 278 21.37 15.56 -0.26
N ILE A 279 21.03 14.97 -1.42
CA ILE A 279 21.76 15.18 -2.67
C ILE A 279 21.69 16.66 -3.10
N TYR A 280 20.52 17.28 -2.97
CA TYR A 280 20.30 18.68 -3.28
C TYR A 280 21.16 19.60 -2.41
N GLU A 281 21.14 19.38 -1.10
CA GLU A 281 21.93 20.16 -0.13
C GLU A 281 23.44 19.99 -0.29
N ASP A 282 23.88 18.86 -0.80
CA ASP A 282 25.30 18.55 -1.12
C ASP A 282 25.72 19.04 -2.54
N GLY A 283 24.93 19.93 -3.14
CA GLY A 283 25.23 20.54 -4.44
C GLY A 283 24.89 19.65 -5.65
N SER A 284 23.96 18.73 -5.52
CA SER A 284 23.43 17.88 -6.61
C SER A 284 24.50 17.01 -7.30
N ASN A 285 25.49 16.53 -6.54
CA ASN A 285 26.55 15.68 -7.09
C ASN A 285 26.13 14.22 -7.21
N ILE A 286 25.38 13.88 -8.24
CA ILE A 286 24.80 12.56 -8.49
C ILE A 286 25.88 11.47 -8.59
N SER A 287 26.97 11.74 -9.30
CA SER A 287 28.08 10.77 -9.48
C SER A 287 28.66 10.31 -8.16
N LYS A 288 28.81 11.20 -7.16
CA LYS A 288 29.26 10.87 -5.82
C LYS A 288 28.34 9.83 -5.16
N TYR A 289 27.03 10.01 -5.25
CA TYR A 289 26.06 9.12 -4.61
C TYR A 289 25.93 7.77 -5.31
N ILE A 290 26.11 7.73 -6.64
CA ILE A 290 26.22 6.49 -7.40
C ILE A 290 27.44 5.68 -6.94
N GLU A 291 28.61 6.31 -6.84
CA GLU A 291 29.82 5.64 -6.36
C GLU A 291 29.70 5.17 -4.89
N LEU A 292 29.04 5.97 -4.03
CA LEU A 292 28.75 5.56 -2.65
C LEU A 292 27.87 4.31 -2.60
N ALA A 293 26.87 4.21 -3.47
CA ALA A 293 25.97 3.06 -3.54
C ALA A 293 26.66 1.79 -4.06
N LYS A 294 27.59 1.92 -5.00
CA LYS A 294 28.39 0.81 -5.54
C LYS A 294 29.38 0.27 -4.51
N ASN A 295 29.80 1.07 -3.55
CA ASN A 295 30.77 0.68 -2.56
C ASN A 295 30.15 -0.19 -1.47
N LYS A 296 30.26 -1.52 -1.59
CA LYS A 296 29.70 -2.50 -0.65
C LYS A 296 30.18 -2.35 0.80
N LYS A 297 31.30 -1.64 1.04
CA LYS A 297 31.78 -1.34 2.39
C LYS A 297 31.01 -0.17 3.04
N ASN A 298 30.35 0.62 2.23
CA ASN A 298 29.49 1.70 2.68
C ASN A 298 28.07 1.16 2.93
N LYS A 299 27.42 1.66 3.98
CA LYS A 299 26.01 1.31 4.29
C LYS A 299 25.01 2.17 3.52
N PHE A 300 25.48 3.08 2.64
CA PHE A 300 24.62 3.91 1.82
C PHE A 300 23.85 3.05 0.83
N ARG A 301 22.53 3.28 0.76
CA ARG A 301 21.63 2.64 -0.20
C ARG A 301 21.00 3.72 -1.07
N LEU A 302 21.00 3.49 -2.36
CA LEU A 302 20.25 4.32 -3.29
C LEU A 302 18.76 3.96 -3.13
N MET A 303 18.03 4.80 -2.38
CA MET A 303 16.60 4.59 -2.14
C MET A 303 15.82 4.84 -3.44
N GLY A 304 14.79 4.04 -3.65
CA GLY A 304 14.04 4.06 -4.93
C GLY A 304 14.58 3.08 -5.97
N PHE A 305 15.69 2.38 -5.67
CA PHE A 305 16.28 1.38 -6.56
C PHE A 305 16.29 0.02 -5.88
N GLY A 306 15.97 -1.02 -6.66
CA GLY A 306 15.91 -2.39 -6.19
C GLY A 306 14.58 -2.71 -5.50
N HIS A 307 13.90 -3.73 -6.03
CA HIS A 307 12.66 -4.25 -5.49
C HIS A 307 12.86 -5.70 -5.07
N ARG A 308 12.21 -6.13 -3.97
CA ARG A 308 12.38 -7.51 -3.49
C ARG A 308 11.78 -8.53 -4.46
N VAL A 309 10.72 -8.18 -5.17
CA VAL A 309 9.93 -9.07 -6.02
C VAL A 309 10.21 -8.85 -7.49
N TYR A 310 10.07 -7.61 -7.99
CA TYR A 310 10.30 -7.32 -9.40
C TYR A 310 11.79 -7.43 -9.75
N LYS A 311 12.11 -8.26 -10.73
CA LYS A 311 13.45 -8.42 -11.29
C LYS A 311 13.63 -7.73 -12.63
N ASN A 312 12.52 -7.41 -13.29
CA ASN A 312 12.50 -6.75 -14.57
C ASN A 312 12.02 -5.31 -14.41
N PHE A 313 10.71 -5.07 -14.39
CA PHE A 313 10.14 -3.74 -14.14
C PHE A 313 8.84 -3.83 -13.34
N ASP A 314 8.51 -2.77 -12.63
CA ASP A 314 7.23 -2.61 -11.95
C ASP A 314 6.23 -1.98 -12.92
N PRO A 315 5.13 -2.66 -13.29
CA PRO A 315 4.15 -2.13 -14.25
C PRO A 315 3.54 -0.80 -13.82
N ARG A 316 3.50 -0.54 -12.50
CA ARG A 316 2.99 0.70 -11.94
C ARG A 316 3.89 1.91 -12.23
N ALA A 317 5.20 1.72 -12.30
CA ALA A 317 6.17 2.80 -12.46
C ALA A 317 5.95 3.61 -13.75
N LYS A 318 5.68 2.93 -14.87
CA LYS A 318 5.38 3.57 -16.15
C LYS A 318 4.11 4.43 -16.09
N ILE A 319 3.08 3.91 -15.43
CA ILE A 319 1.80 4.60 -15.28
C ILE A 319 1.97 5.86 -14.42
N ILE A 320 2.63 5.72 -13.25
CA ILE A 320 2.90 6.83 -12.33
C ILE A 320 3.73 7.92 -13.03
N LYS A 321 4.80 7.54 -13.73
CA LYS A 321 5.68 8.48 -14.44
C LYS A 321 4.92 9.33 -15.48
N ASN A 322 4.03 8.68 -16.24
CA ASN A 322 3.23 9.38 -17.24
C ASN A 322 2.27 10.41 -16.61
N VAL A 323 1.64 10.05 -15.51
CA VAL A 323 0.71 10.95 -14.80
C VAL A 323 1.46 12.08 -14.11
N CYS A 324 2.57 11.78 -13.43
CA CYS A 324 3.42 12.81 -12.82
C CYS A 324 3.87 13.84 -13.85
N ASN A 325 4.39 13.41 -15.00
CA ASN A 325 4.84 14.32 -16.04
C ASN A 325 3.71 15.23 -16.56
N LYS A 326 2.51 14.69 -16.79
CA LYS A 326 1.35 15.47 -17.22
C LYS A 326 0.95 16.52 -16.17
N LEU A 327 0.88 16.11 -14.91
CA LEU A 327 0.46 16.97 -13.81
C LEU A 327 1.47 18.09 -13.55
N LEU A 328 2.77 17.79 -13.52
CA LEU A 328 3.83 18.76 -13.28
C LEU A 328 3.92 19.79 -14.40
N ASN A 329 3.78 19.34 -15.66
CA ASN A 329 3.72 20.25 -16.82
C ASN A 329 2.52 21.21 -16.72
N LYS A 330 1.36 20.70 -16.31
CA LYS A 330 0.14 21.52 -16.14
C LYS A 330 0.30 22.54 -15.02
N LEU A 331 0.87 22.12 -13.89
CA LEU A 331 1.04 22.98 -12.71
C LEU A 331 2.22 23.95 -12.84
N GLY A 332 3.06 23.79 -13.86
CA GLY A 332 4.28 24.60 -14.03
C GLY A 332 5.27 24.45 -12.87
N VAL A 333 5.21 23.33 -12.13
CA VAL A 333 6.08 23.08 -11.00
C VAL A 333 7.44 22.61 -11.49
N ASN A 334 8.46 23.38 -11.17
CA ASN A 334 9.86 23.01 -11.40
C ASN A 334 10.50 22.69 -10.02
N ASP A 335 10.33 21.44 -9.58
CA ASP A 335 10.89 20.98 -8.30
C ASP A 335 12.32 20.47 -8.52
N PRO A 336 13.34 21.06 -7.85
CA PRO A 336 14.72 20.62 -7.97
C PRO A 336 14.94 19.17 -7.53
N LEU A 337 14.16 18.64 -6.59
CA LEU A 337 14.26 17.24 -6.17
C LEU A 337 13.80 16.29 -7.26
N LEU A 338 12.76 16.67 -8.02
CA LEU A 338 12.31 15.90 -9.15
C LEU A 338 13.36 15.86 -10.27
N GLN A 339 14.02 16.99 -10.53
CA GLN A 339 15.08 17.05 -11.52
C GLN A 339 16.25 16.14 -11.13
N ILE A 340 16.66 16.16 -9.86
CA ILE A 340 17.68 15.26 -9.32
C ILE A 340 17.24 13.79 -9.46
N ALA A 341 15.96 13.48 -9.18
CA ALA A 341 15.44 12.13 -9.31
C ALA A 341 15.51 11.63 -10.77
N LEU A 342 15.17 12.47 -11.76
CA LEU A 342 15.27 12.14 -13.18
C LEU A 342 16.71 11.97 -13.65
N GLU A 343 17.62 12.84 -13.20
CA GLU A 343 19.05 12.73 -13.52
C GLU A 343 19.67 11.47 -12.90
N LEU A 344 19.27 11.14 -11.67
CA LEU A 344 19.69 9.93 -10.98
C LEU A 344 19.17 8.67 -11.69
N GLU A 345 17.91 8.68 -12.13
CA GLU A 345 17.33 7.60 -12.93
C GLU A 345 18.12 7.41 -14.24
N ASN A 346 18.38 8.48 -14.98
CA ASN A 346 19.12 8.42 -16.24
C ASN A 346 20.55 7.89 -16.04
N ALA A 347 21.27 8.42 -15.05
CA ALA A 347 22.63 7.98 -14.73
C ALA A 347 22.68 6.50 -14.31
N ALA A 348 21.65 6.04 -13.61
CA ALA A 348 21.56 4.65 -13.21
C ALA A 348 21.15 3.73 -14.36
N LEU A 349 20.34 4.21 -15.34
CA LEU A 349 19.99 3.46 -16.56
C LEU A 349 21.19 3.19 -17.47
N GLU A 350 22.21 4.04 -17.42
CA GLU A 350 23.45 3.91 -18.18
C GLU A 350 24.49 3.02 -17.46
N ASP A 351 24.25 2.65 -16.20
CA ASP A 351 25.21 1.96 -15.37
C ASP A 351 24.84 0.48 -15.17
N GLU A 352 25.70 -0.42 -15.67
CA GLU A 352 25.48 -1.88 -15.62
C GLU A 352 25.17 -2.43 -14.21
N TYR A 353 25.73 -1.80 -13.17
CA TYR A 353 25.46 -2.19 -11.77
C TYR A 353 24.01 -2.00 -11.39
N PHE A 354 23.35 -0.98 -11.94
CA PHE A 354 21.97 -0.65 -11.62
C PHE A 354 20.95 -1.16 -12.64
N ILE A 355 21.36 -1.53 -13.86
CA ILE A 355 20.43 -2.02 -14.89
C ILE A 355 19.53 -3.14 -14.38
N CYS A 356 20.03 -4.00 -13.51
CA CYS A 356 19.24 -5.04 -12.84
C CYS A 356 18.30 -4.51 -11.75
N LEU A 357 18.47 -3.25 -11.32
CA LEU A 357 17.76 -2.66 -10.17
C LEU A 357 16.78 -1.54 -10.55
N LEU A 358 16.87 -1.06 -11.79
CA LEU A 358 16.22 0.17 -12.26
C LEU A 358 14.75 0.04 -12.63
N TYR A 359 14.32 -1.17 -12.89
CA TYR A 359 12.93 -1.39 -13.30
C TYR A 359 11.99 -1.59 -12.11
N THR A 360 12.45 -1.23 -10.92
CA THR A 360 11.70 -1.48 -9.71
C THR A 360 11.34 -0.16 -9.05
N SER A 361 10.05 0.13 -8.98
CA SER A 361 9.50 1.17 -8.11
C SER A 361 9.83 0.81 -6.65
N PRO A 362 10.08 1.78 -5.75
CA PRO A 362 10.13 1.46 -4.34
C PRO A 362 8.83 0.79 -3.95
N SER A 363 8.91 -0.34 -3.28
CA SER A 363 7.73 -1.01 -2.75
C SER A 363 7.04 -0.06 -1.77
N PRO A 364 5.71 0.15 -1.91
CA PRO A 364 4.96 0.89 -0.93
C PRO A 364 4.99 0.20 0.44
#